data_89179c479a1f087be4434e088f1ab790
#
_entry.id   89179c479a1f087be4434e088f1ab790
#
_cell.length_a   1.000
_cell.length_b   1.000
_cell.length_c   1.000
_cell.angle_alpha   90.00
_cell.angle_beta   90.00
_cell.angle_gamma   90.00
#
_symmetry.space_group_name_H-M   'P 1'
#
loop_
_entity.id
_entity.type
_entity.pdbx_description
1 polymer ?
#
loop_
_entity_poly.entity_id
_entity_poly.type
_entity_poly.pdbx_seq_one_letter_code
_entity_poly.pdbx_strand_id
1 'polypeptide(L)'
;MILKIDDRESSSRIKSAEKFFKKMGYTPCVEHLTVGDYVFHDRICFEYKTASDMIGSIKDGRVFRQARNMKQYEYSFVIVEGSVPKQLQKDNKEAYWKRNNNSKPSSIFTVKSYLGAVARLETYSDVLIVENRQQAWILMDSLVSKIFKDNVDVKMVERPLSGLINPVASYLSCIYINDSQRLPVRTSLNIVEYMDENGMKLLDLTYDDLVNMKGIGKKTASAVMNAIGELK
;
A
#
# COMPACT_ATOMS: atom_id res chain seq x y z
N MET A 1 -2.32 4.61 23.69
CA MET A 1 -1.44 3.89 22.73
C MET A 1 -0.03 4.49 22.75
N ILE A 2 1.04 3.68 22.84
CA ILE A 2 2.42 4.18 22.93
C ILE A 2 2.93 4.53 21.53
N LEU A 3 3.55 5.70 21.40
CA LEU A 3 4.28 6.17 20.23
C LEU A 3 5.70 6.55 20.65
N LYS A 4 6.70 5.90 20.07
CA LYS A 4 8.11 6.26 20.21
C LYS A 4 8.52 7.15 19.04
N ILE A 5 9.25 8.23 19.33
CA ILE A 5 9.73 9.21 18.35
C ILE A 5 11.25 9.29 18.50
N ASP A 6 11.97 9.19 17.36
CA ASP A 6 13.43 9.30 17.37
C ASP A 6 13.88 10.69 17.84
N ASP A 7 14.80 10.73 18.80
CA ASP A 7 15.39 11.96 19.36
C ASP A 7 16.25 12.74 18.34
N ARG A 8 16.67 12.10 17.25
CA ARG A 8 17.43 12.72 16.13
C ARG A 8 16.56 13.52 15.18
N GLU A 9 15.23 13.40 15.30
CA GLU A 9 14.31 14.20 14.50
C GLU A 9 14.41 15.70 14.88
N SER A 10 14.10 16.59 13.92
CA SER A 10 14.12 18.03 14.22
C SER A 10 13.16 18.40 15.35
N SER A 11 13.57 19.28 16.25
CA SER A 11 12.76 19.73 17.39
C SER A 11 11.37 20.24 16.98
N SER A 12 11.27 20.88 15.81
CA SER A 12 9.97 21.35 15.28
C SER A 12 9.06 20.19 14.88
N ARG A 13 9.65 19.11 14.37
CA ARG A 13 8.90 17.91 13.94
C ARG A 13 8.45 17.11 15.14
N ILE A 14 9.33 16.91 16.12
CA ILE A 14 9.01 16.27 17.41
C ILE A 14 7.84 16.98 18.09
N LYS A 15 7.93 18.30 18.30
CA LYS A 15 6.87 19.10 18.93
C LYS A 15 5.54 19.01 18.17
N SER A 16 5.58 19.03 16.83
CA SER A 16 4.39 18.91 16.00
C SER A 16 3.74 17.52 16.14
N ALA A 17 4.55 16.47 16.09
CA ALA A 17 4.09 15.09 16.26
C ALA A 17 3.50 14.86 17.67
N GLU A 18 4.22 15.26 18.72
CA GLU A 18 3.71 15.14 20.08
C GLU A 18 2.36 15.83 20.26
N LYS A 19 2.22 17.08 19.78
CA LYS A 19 0.97 17.83 19.87
C LYS A 19 -0.18 17.11 19.15
N PHE A 20 0.07 16.62 17.95
CA PHE A 20 -0.95 15.93 17.16
C PHE A 20 -1.34 14.60 17.79
N PHE A 21 -0.37 13.73 18.08
CA PHE A 21 -0.64 12.38 18.56
C PHE A 21 -1.18 12.35 20.01
N LYS A 22 -0.77 13.28 20.87
CA LYS A 22 -1.41 13.46 22.19
C LYS A 22 -2.91 13.76 22.07
N LYS A 23 -3.29 14.61 21.09
CA LYS A 23 -4.72 14.91 20.80
C LYS A 23 -5.48 13.70 20.30
N MET A 24 -4.82 12.77 19.60
CA MET A 24 -5.41 11.52 19.12
C MET A 24 -5.40 10.39 20.16
N GLY A 25 -4.98 10.67 21.41
CA GLY A 25 -5.00 9.70 22.52
C GLY A 25 -3.77 8.79 22.58
N TYR A 26 -2.70 9.13 21.86
CA TYR A 26 -1.41 8.44 22.02
C TYR A 26 -0.60 9.02 23.18
N THR A 27 0.35 8.22 23.65
CA THR A 27 1.36 8.63 24.64
C THR A 27 2.71 8.70 23.94
N PRO A 28 3.10 9.86 23.37
CA PRO A 28 4.41 10.02 22.75
C PRO A 28 5.54 9.97 23.78
N CYS A 29 6.59 9.25 23.42
CA CYS A 29 7.86 9.16 24.14
C CYS A 29 8.99 9.45 23.15
N VAL A 30 9.85 10.42 23.48
CA VAL A 30 11.02 10.74 22.66
C VAL A 30 12.20 9.95 23.21
N GLU A 31 12.77 9.08 22.37
CA GLU A 31 13.89 8.20 22.73
C GLU A 31 14.78 7.94 21.51
N HIS A 32 15.98 7.41 21.74
CA HIS A 32 16.87 7.04 20.66
C HIS A 32 16.38 5.75 19.99
N LEU A 33 15.91 5.84 18.74
CA LEU A 33 15.49 4.67 17.95
C LEU A 33 16.67 4.15 17.10
N THR A 34 16.88 2.85 17.11
CA THR A 34 17.86 2.23 16.23
C THR A 34 17.40 2.17 14.77
N VAL A 35 16.08 2.13 14.55
CA VAL A 35 15.45 2.02 13.22
C VAL A 35 14.12 2.78 13.19
N GLY A 36 13.94 3.58 12.13
CA GLY A 36 12.75 4.38 11.91
C GLY A 36 12.72 5.67 12.72
N ASP A 37 11.79 6.55 12.38
CA ASP A 37 11.61 7.85 13.01
C ASP A 37 10.42 7.85 13.97
N TYR A 38 9.39 7.02 13.69
CA TYR A 38 8.19 6.87 14.51
C TYR A 38 7.82 5.39 14.63
N VAL A 39 7.67 4.90 15.86
CA VAL A 39 7.31 3.50 16.12
C VAL A 39 6.08 3.43 17.03
N PHE A 40 5.03 2.77 16.54
CA PHE A 40 3.80 2.55 17.28
C PHE A 40 3.73 1.12 17.81
N HIS A 41 3.61 0.99 19.14
CA HIS A 41 3.46 -0.28 19.85
C HIS A 41 4.52 -1.35 19.52
N ASP A 42 5.73 -0.94 19.15
CA ASP A 42 6.82 -1.83 18.73
C ASP A 42 6.46 -2.76 17.55
N ARG A 43 5.37 -2.44 16.81
CA ARG A 43 4.87 -3.23 15.68
C ARG A 43 4.87 -2.49 14.35
N ILE A 44 4.61 -1.17 14.39
CA ILE A 44 4.44 -0.36 13.17
C ILE A 44 5.52 0.70 13.16
N CYS A 45 6.37 0.67 12.14
CA CYS A 45 7.50 1.57 11.98
C CYS A 45 7.30 2.48 10.77
N PHE A 46 7.58 3.76 10.97
CA PHE A 46 7.58 4.76 9.90
C PHE A 46 8.96 5.41 9.79
N GLU A 47 9.44 5.54 8.58
CA GLU A 47 10.55 6.40 8.19
C GLU A 47 9.98 7.61 7.47
N TYR A 48 10.33 8.82 7.91
CA TYR A 48 9.79 10.06 7.36
C TYR A 48 10.86 10.83 6.61
N LYS A 49 10.57 11.20 5.36
CA LYS A 49 11.50 11.96 4.54
C LYS A 49 10.79 13.08 3.81
N THR A 50 11.45 14.23 3.71
CA THR A 50 11.04 15.23 2.71
C THR A 50 11.43 14.75 1.30
N ALA A 51 10.81 15.33 0.26
CA ALA A 51 11.17 15.02 -1.12
C ALA A 51 12.68 15.26 -1.41
N SER A 52 13.28 16.29 -0.80
CA SER A 52 14.72 16.57 -0.92
C SER A 52 15.56 15.50 -0.24
N ASP A 53 15.21 15.12 0.99
CA ASP A 53 15.92 14.09 1.77
C ASP A 53 15.80 12.71 1.10
N MET A 54 14.64 12.43 0.47
CA MET A 54 14.42 11.20 -0.28
C MET A 54 15.38 11.09 -1.46
N ILE A 55 15.54 12.17 -2.24
CA ILE A 55 16.50 12.20 -3.36
C ILE A 55 17.92 11.95 -2.87
N GLY A 56 18.35 12.63 -1.81
CA GLY A 56 19.67 12.43 -1.20
C GLY A 56 19.87 11.01 -0.73
N SER A 57 18.89 10.46 0.02
CA SER A 57 18.95 9.11 0.58
C SER A 57 18.94 7.99 -0.46
N ILE A 58 18.33 8.23 -1.63
CA ILE A 58 18.41 7.29 -2.75
C ILE A 58 19.82 7.30 -3.36
N LYS A 59 20.40 8.50 -3.56
CA LYS A 59 21.73 8.66 -4.16
C LYS A 59 22.82 7.99 -3.32
N ASP A 60 22.75 8.11 -2.00
CA ASP A 60 23.72 7.52 -1.06
C ASP A 60 23.35 6.09 -0.60
N GLY A 61 22.22 5.56 -1.06
CA GLY A 61 21.73 4.22 -0.76
C GLY A 61 21.21 4.04 0.67
N ARG A 62 21.12 5.13 1.46
CA ARG A 62 20.72 5.09 2.87
C ARG A 62 19.29 4.60 3.04
N VAL A 63 18.34 5.09 2.25
CA VAL A 63 16.92 4.71 2.34
C VAL A 63 16.71 3.20 2.16
N PHE A 64 17.49 2.53 1.30
CA PHE A 64 17.36 1.08 1.11
C PHE A 64 17.86 0.28 2.32
N ARG A 65 18.90 0.77 3.01
CA ARG A 65 19.38 0.16 4.26
C ARG A 65 18.36 0.35 5.37
N GLN A 66 17.80 1.55 5.50
CA GLN A 66 16.75 1.87 6.48
C GLN A 66 15.51 0.99 6.24
N ALA A 67 14.95 0.96 5.04
CA ALA A 67 13.79 0.14 4.71
C ALA A 67 14.03 -1.36 4.97
N ARG A 68 15.25 -1.87 4.69
CA ARG A 68 15.60 -3.25 5.01
C ARG A 68 15.61 -3.51 6.52
N ASN A 69 16.14 -2.58 7.31
CA ASN A 69 16.19 -2.71 8.76
C ASN A 69 14.78 -2.61 9.38
N MET A 70 13.87 -1.87 8.74
CA MET A 70 12.48 -1.77 9.18
C MET A 70 11.69 -3.09 9.06
N LYS A 71 12.18 -4.08 8.30
CA LYS A 71 11.56 -5.42 8.21
C LYS A 71 11.51 -6.19 9.54
N GLN A 72 12.19 -5.75 10.56
CA GLN A 72 12.04 -6.32 11.91
C GLN A 72 10.69 -5.98 12.55
N TYR A 73 10.00 -4.97 12.04
CA TYR A 73 8.64 -4.61 12.46
C TYR A 73 7.61 -5.34 11.60
N GLU A 74 6.45 -5.59 12.14
CA GLU A 74 5.35 -6.26 11.46
C GLU A 74 4.85 -5.45 10.25
N TYR A 75 4.80 -4.12 10.43
CA TYR A 75 4.43 -3.18 9.37
C TYR A 75 5.48 -2.08 9.27
N SER A 76 5.88 -1.76 8.05
CA SER A 76 6.89 -0.72 7.81
C SER A 76 6.51 0.16 6.63
N PHE A 77 6.63 1.48 6.82
CA PHE A 77 6.22 2.49 5.85
C PHE A 77 7.29 3.56 5.70
N VAL A 78 7.57 3.96 4.47
CA VAL A 78 8.37 5.14 4.16
C VAL A 78 7.43 6.25 3.71
N ILE A 79 7.31 7.31 4.51
CA ILE A 79 6.49 8.47 4.17
C ILE A 79 7.35 9.55 3.52
N VAL A 80 6.92 10.01 2.35
CA VAL A 80 7.60 11.06 1.60
C VAL A 80 6.72 12.30 1.56
N GLU A 81 7.15 13.36 2.27
CA GLU A 81 6.50 14.67 2.25
C GLU A 81 6.93 15.47 1.02
N GLY A 82 5.96 15.89 0.22
CA GLY A 82 6.14 16.69 -0.98
C GLY A 82 6.30 15.89 -2.25
N SER A 83 6.47 16.61 -3.36
CA SER A 83 6.57 16.02 -4.69
C SER A 83 8.02 15.90 -5.14
N VAL A 84 8.56 14.67 -5.20
CA VAL A 84 9.90 14.40 -5.72
C VAL A 84 10.07 14.89 -7.17
N PRO A 85 9.12 14.71 -8.12
CA PRO A 85 9.25 15.27 -9.45
C PRO A 85 9.38 16.80 -9.47
N LYS A 86 8.61 17.51 -8.64
CA LYS A 86 8.72 18.99 -8.54
C LYS A 86 10.07 19.40 -7.93
N GLN A 87 10.55 18.69 -6.92
CA GLN A 87 11.86 18.94 -6.31
C GLN A 87 12.99 18.72 -7.33
N LEU A 88 12.93 17.64 -8.11
CA LEU A 88 13.90 17.38 -9.17
C LEU A 88 13.93 18.48 -10.25
N GLN A 89 12.76 19.01 -10.61
CA GLN A 89 12.70 20.15 -11.55
C GLN A 89 13.40 21.39 -10.98
N LYS A 90 13.21 21.65 -9.67
CA LYS A 90 13.89 22.77 -8.99
C LYS A 90 15.40 22.54 -8.94
N ASP A 91 15.84 21.37 -8.51
CA ASP A 91 17.26 21.03 -8.40
C ASP A 91 17.96 21.09 -9.78
N ASN A 92 17.29 20.64 -10.83
CA ASN A 92 17.82 20.69 -12.19
C ASN A 92 17.94 22.13 -12.73
N LYS A 93 16.99 23.02 -12.38
CA LYS A 93 17.10 24.46 -12.72
C LYS A 93 18.27 25.08 -11.97
N GLU A 94 18.41 24.84 -10.70
CA GLU A 94 19.55 25.37 -9.91
C GLU A 94 20.90 24.85 -10.45
N ALA A 95 20.96 23.54 -10.79
CA ALA A 95 22.15 22.96 -11.42
C ALA A 95 22.47 23.58 -12.78
N TYR A 96 21.46 23.91 -13.60
CA TYR A 96 21.63 24.60 -14.88
C TYR A 96 22.23 25.99 -14.69
N TRP A 97 21.74 26.79 -13.74
CA TRP A 97 22.27 28.11 -13.43
C TRP A 97 23.69 28.06 -12.87
N LYS A 98 24.01 27.07 -12.02
CA LYS A 98 25.38 26.86 -11.50
C LYS A 98 26.36 26.39 -12.59
N ARG A 99 25.88 25.71 -13.63
CA ARG A 99 26.70 25.19 -14.76
C ARG A 99 27.31 26.29 -15.64
N ASN A 100 26.64 27.44 -15.78
CA ASN A 100 27.17 28.60 -16.48
C ASN A 100 28.40 29.20 -15.77
N ASN A 101 28.76 28.69 -14.58
CA ASN A 101 29.92 29.10 -13.77
C ASN A 101 30.99 27.98 -13.65
N ASN A 102 31.25 27.22 -14.73
CA ASN A 102 32.38 26.25 -14.83
C ASN A 102 32.39 25.03 -13.89
N SER A 103 31.28 24.55 -13.37
CA SER A 103 31.22 23.29 -12.58
C SER A 103 30.82 22.08 -13.45
N LYS A 104 31.56 20.97 -13.36
CA LYS A 104 31.19 19.69 -14.01
C LYS A 104 29.83 19.20 -13.49
N PRO A 105 28.95 18.68 -14.37
CA PRO A 105 27.65 18.13 -13.91
C PRO A 105 27.88 16.88 -13.07
N SER A 106 27.36 16.87 -11.83
CA SER A 106 27.07 15.62 -11.14
C SER A 106 26.00 14.85 -11.92
N SER A 107 26.02 13.52 -11.85
CA SER A 107 25.05 12.66 -12.52
C SER A 107 23.62 13.16 -12.26
N ILE A 108 22.89 13.43 -13.36
CA ILE A 108 21.52 13.94 -13.26
C ILE A 108 20.62 12.82 -12.72
N PHE A 109 20.10 13.01 -11.51
CA PHE A 109 19.08 12.12 -10.96
C PHE A 109 17.74 12.43 -11.62
N THR A 110 17.12 11.44 -12.23
CA THR A 110 15.91 11.60 -13.05
C THR A 110 14.68 11.05 -12.35
N VAL A 111 13.48 11.40 -12.85
CA VAL A 111 12.21 10.79 -12.40
C VAL A 111 12.25 9.27 -12.63
N LYS A 112 12.84 8.78 -13.72
CA LYS A 112 13.02 7.34 -13.97
C LYS A 112 13.87 6.68 -12.88
N SER A 113 14.96 7.34 -12.46
CA SER A 113 15.80 6.86 -11.36
C SER A 113 15.03 6.79 -10.03
N TYR A 114 14.20 7.81 -9.77
CA TYR A 114 13.33 7.84 -8.59
C TYR A 114 12.31 6.69 -8.61
N LEU A 115 11.57 6.52 -9.71
CA LEU A 115 10.57 5.45 -9.81
C LEU A 115 11.20 4.05 -9.70
N GLY A 116 12.39 3.85 -10.26
CA GLY A 116 13.14 2.60 -10.07
C GLY A 116 13.56 2.37 -8.62
N ALA A 117 13.90 3.43 -7.89
CA ALA A 117 14.21 3.36 -6.47
C ALA A 117 12.96 3.05 -5.64
N VAL A 118 11.81 3.68 -5.94
CA VAL A 118 10.52 3.37 -5.29
C VAL A 118 10.14 1.91 -5.53
N ALA A 119 10.18 1.43 -6.76
CA ALA A 119 9.89 0.02 -7.07
C ALA A 119 10.77 -0.96 -6.28
N ARG A 120 12.04 -0.60 -6.03
CA ARG A 120 12.92 -1.38 -5.16
C ARG A 120 12.55 -1.29 -3.69
N LEU A 121 12.13 -0.11 -3.20
CA LEU A 121 11.73 0.09 -1.81
C LEU A 121 10.46 -0.71 -1.48
N GLU A 122 9.50 -0.78 -2.40
CA GLU A 122 8.26 -1.55 -2.27
C GLU A 122 8.49 -3.06 -2.00
N THR A 123 9.71 -3.57 -2.25
CA THR A 123 10.07 -4.94 -1.86
C THR A 123 10.43 -5.07 -0.36
N TYR A 124 10.53 -3.95 0.35
CA TYR A 124 10.92 -3.89 1.77
C TYR A 124 9.89 -3.20 2.66
N SER A 125 9.31 -2.09 2.19
CA SER A 125 8.38 -1.23 2.94
C SER A 125 7.49 -0.50 1.95
N ASP A 126 6.23 -0.28 2.31
CA ASP A 126 5.32 0.53 1.49
C ASP A 126 5.77 1.99 1.45
N VAL A 127 5.75 2.60 0.25
CA VAL A 127 6.13 4.00 0.06
C VAL A 127 4.89 4.87 -0.13
N LEU A 128 4.65 5.77 0.81
CA LEU A 128 3.47 6.62 0.85
C LEU A 128 3.86 8.08 0.64
N ILE A 129 3.15 8.76 -0.26
CA ILE A 129 3.44 10.16 -0.61
C ILE A 129 2.33 11.04 -0.07
N VAL A 130 2.73 12.12 0.61
CA VAL A 130 1.84 13.14 1.17
C VAL A 130 2.31 14.53 0.76
N GLU A 131 1.41 15.50 0.72
CA GLU A 131 1.77 16.86 0.31
C GLU A 131 2.48 17.66 1.42
N ASN A 132 2.11 17.40 2.67
CA ASN A 132 2.60 18.16 3.81
C ASN A 132 2.63 17.30 5.09
N ARG A 133 3.28 17.83 6.12
CA ARG A 133 3.46 17.20 7.42
C ARG A 133 2.14 16.85 8.12
N GLN A 134 1.12 17.68 8.00
CA GLN A 134 -0.17 17.40 8.65
C GLN A 134 -0.84 16.16 8.04
N GLN A 135 -0.77 16.02 6.71
CA GLN A 135 -1.25 14.81 6.02
C GLN A 135 -0.46 13.57 6.45
N ALA A 136 0.86 13.71 6.70
CA ALA A 136 1.66 12.60 7.21
C ALA A 136 1.15 12.10 8.58
N TRP A 137 0.87 13.01 9.50
CA TRP A 137 0.34 12.63 10.82
C TRP A 137 -1.04 11.99 10.74
N ILE A 138 -1.92 12.53 9.90
CA ILE A 138 -3.26 11.95 9.66
C ILE A 138 -3.15 10.56 9.04
N LEU A 139 -2.24 10.37 8.08
CA LEU A 139 -2.03 9.08 7.42
C LEU A 139 -1.47 8.04 8.40
N MET A 140 -0.47 8.40 9.21
CA MET A 140 0.07 7.52 10.27
C MET A 140 -1.02 7.09 11.24
N ASP A 141 -1.80 8.03 11.78
CA ASP A 141 -2.92 7.74 12.69
C ASP A 141 -3.95 6.81 12.05
N SER A 142 -4.30 7.07 10.79
CA SER A 142 -5.27 6.27 10.03
C SER A 142 -4.79 4.84 9.81
N LEU A 143 -3.51 4.65 9.45
CA LEU A 143 -2.90 3.33 9.26
C LEU A 143 -2.83 2.56 10.58
N VAL A 144 -2.32 3.20 11.63
CA VAL A 144 -2.23 2.61 12.97
C VAL A 144 -3.61 2.21 13.47
N SER A 145 -4.60 3.10 13.35
CA SER A 145 -5.97 2.83 13.77
C SER A 145 -6.59 1.67 13.01
N LYS A 146 -6.35 1.54 11.71
CA LYS A 146 -6.84 0.42 10.91
C LYS A 146 -6.16 -0.89 11.28
N ILE A 147 -4.82 -0.90 11.35
CA ILE A 147 -4.04 -2.09 11.69
C ILE A 147 -4.43 -2.63 13.08
N PHE A 148 -4.68 -1.76 14.07
CA PHE A 148 -5.11 -2.21 15.40
C PHE A 148 -6.60 -2.55 15.48
N LYS A 149 -7.47 -1.93 14.70
CA LYS A 149 -8.90 -2.29 14.64
C LYS A 149 -9.12 -3.61 13.91
N ASP A 150 -8.36 -3.89 12.87
CA ASP A 150 -8.45 -5.13 12.09
C ASP A 150 -7.93 -6.35 12.88
N ASN A 151 -7.22 -6.13 14.01
CA ASN A 151 -6.87 -7.17 14.96
C ASN A 151 -7.98 -7.51 15.97
N VAL A 152 -9.12 -6.84 15.96
CA VAL A 152 -10.32 -7.25 16.70
C VAL A 152 -11.17 -8.07 15.75
N ASP A 153 -10.97 -9.40 15.72
CA ASP A 153 -11.83 -10.43 15.10
C ASP A 153 -12.68 -10.01 13.87
N VAL A 154 -12.16 -9.15 13.05
CA VAL A 154 -12.58 -9.09 11.67
C VAL A 154 -11.88 -10.30 11.04
N LYS A 155 -12.59 -11.42 10.89
CA LYS A 155 -12.28 -12.35 9.81
C LYS A 155 -11.96 -11.45 8.62
N MET A 156 -10.69 -11.35 8.27
CA MET A 156 -10.30 -10.70 7.04
C MET A 156 -11.20 -11.33 5.98
N VAL A 157 -12.20 -10.58 5.56
CA VAL A 157 -12.68 -10.77 4.21
C VAL A 157 -11.49 -10.30 3.41
N GLU A 158 -10.57 -11.23 3.17
CA GLU A 158 -9.55 -11.06 2.17
C GLU A 158 -10.30 -10.50 0.99
N ARG A 159 -10.19 -9.19 0.78
CA ARG A 159 -10.51 -8.68 -0.53
C ARG A 159 -9.49 -9.37 -1.41
N PRO A 160 -9.89 -10.25 -2.30
CA PRO A 160 -8.95 -10.79 -3.25
C PRO A 160 -8.52 -9.60 -4.10
N LEU A 161 -7.49 -8.93 -3.64
CA LEU A 161 -6.63 -8.10 -4.44
C LEU A 161 -6.07 -9.05 -5.46
N SER A 162 -6.48 -8.90 -6.74
CA SER A 162 -5.82 -9.48 -7.93
C SER A 162 -5.01 -10.76 -7.64
N GLY A 163 -5.58 -11.72 -6.98
CA GLY A 163 -4.95 -12.94 -6.56
C GLY A 163 -5.92 -13.76 -5.72
N LEU A 164 -7.14 -13.99 -6.25
CA LEU A 164 -7.91 -15.12 -5.79
C LEU A 164 -6.98 -16.33 -5.93
N ILE A 165 -6.63 -16.94 -4.79
CA ILE A 165 -5.77 -18.13 -4.73
C ILE A 165 -6.41 -19.26 -5.57
N ASN A 166 -7.75 -19.23 -5.69
CA ASN A 166 -8.48 -20.13 -6.58
C ASN A 166 -8.62 -19.51 -7.99
N PRO A 167 -7.98 -20.07 -9.01
CA PRO A 167 -8.01 -19.57 -10.37
C PRO A 167 -9.42 -19.57 -10.98
N VAL A 168 -10.30 -20.48 -10.57
CA VAL A 168 -11.69 -20.56 -11.03
C VAL A 168 -12.49 -19.38 -10.48
N ALA A 169 -12.37 -19.08 -9.18
CA ALA A 169 -13.04 -17.92 -8.60
C ALA A 169 -12.52 -16.60 -9.19
N SER A 170 -11.22 -16.52 -9.53
CA SER A 170 -10.62 -15.39 -10.22
C SER A 170 -11.22 -15.20 -11.61
N TYR A 171 -11.33 -16.26 -12.41
CA TYR A 171 -11.97 -16.23 -13.72
C TYR A 171 -13.44 -15.80 -13.62
N LEU A 172 -14.21 -16.42 -12.74
CA LEU A 172 -15.62 -16.10 -12.52
C LEU A 172 -15.83 -14.64 -12.13
N SER A 173 -14.95 -14.05 -11.31
CA SER A 173 -15.05 -12.65 -10.89
C SER A 173 -14.80 -11.63 -12.02
N CYS A 174 -14.27 -12.08 -13.15
CA CYS A 174 -14.09 -11.26 -14.35
C CYS A 174 -15.33 -11.23 -15.25
N ILE A 175 -16.31 -12.10 -15.02
CA ILE A 175 -17.53 -12.19 -15.85
C ILE A 175 -18.41 -10.97 -15.61
N TYR A 176 -18.88 -10.33 -16.67
CA TYR A 176 -19.84 -9.24 -16.60
C TYR A 176 -21.28 -9.78 -16.62
N ILE A 177 -22.07 -9.38 -15.61
CA ILE A 177 -23.50 -9.69 -15.53
C ILE A 177 -24.31 -8.73 -16.43
N ASN A 178 -23.78 -7.52 -16.60
CA ASN A 178 -24.29 -6.49 -17.50
C ASN A 178 -23.12 -5.54 -17.87
N ASP A 179 -23.38 -4.53 -18.69
CA ASP A 179 -22.36 -3.61 -19.25
C ASP A 179 -21.47 -2.90 -18.22
N SER A 180 -21.88 -2.86 -16.96
CA SER A 180 -21.17 -2.12 -15.91
C SER A 180 -20.89 -2.91 -14.64
N GLN A 181 -21.44 -4.11 -14.50
CA GLN A 181 -21.36 -4.88 -13.25
C GLN A 181 -20.74 -6.25 -13.47
N ARG A 182 -19.61 -6.50 -12.82
CA ARG A 182 -18.97 -7.82 -12.76
C ARG A 182 -19.64 -8.71 -11.73
N LEU A 183 -19.45 -10.02 -11.89
CA LEU A 183 -19.87 -11.00 -10.89
C LEU A 183 -19.17 -10.69 -9.56
N PRO A 184 -19.93 -10.52 -8.45
CA PRO A 184 -19.33 -10.25 -7.14
C PRO A 184 -18.40 -11.40 -6.73
N VAL A 185 -17.26 -11.06 -6.17
CA VAL A 185 -16.26 -12.04 -5.70
C VAL A 185 -16.86 -13.07 -4.75
N ARG A 186 -17.73 -12.63 -3.83
CA ARG A 186 -18.43 -13.54 -2.92
C ARG A 186 -19.27 -14.58 -3.67
N THR A 187 -19.93 -14.17 -4.75
CA THR A 187 -20.72 -15.09 -5.59
C THR A 187 -19.80 -16.07 -6.32
N SER A 188 -18.64 -15.59 -6.82
CA SER A 188 -17.64 -16.46 -7.45
C SER A 188 -17.10 -17.51 -6.47
N LEU A 189 -16.84 -17.13 -5.22
CA LEU A 189 -16.39 -18.06 -4.17
C LEU A 189 -17.49 -19.07 -3.81
N ASN A 190 -18.74 -18.63 -3.69
CA ASN A 190 -19.86 -19.53 -3.41
C ASN A 190 -20.05 -20.59 -4.53
N ILE A 191 -19.82 -20.20 -5.79
CA ILE A 191 -19.86 -21.15 -6.92
C ILE A 191 -18.73 -22.17 -6.80
N VAL A 192 -17.51 -21.73 -6.45
CA VAL A 192 -16.38 -22.64 -6.26
C VAL A 192 -16.61 -23.58 -5.09
N GLU A 193 -17.10 -23.08 -3.96
CA GLU A 193 -17.43 -23.88 -2.78
C GLU A 193 -18.47 -24.97 -3.13
N TYR A 194 -19.53 -24.60 -3.85
CA TYR A 194 -20.51 -25.56 -4.35
C TYR A 194 -19.90 -26.63 -5.27
N MET A 195 -18.99 -26.21 -6.16
CA MET A 195 -18.29 -27.15 -7.06
C MET A 195 -17.43 -28.13 -6.25
N ASP A 196 -16.67 -27.63 -5.27
CA ASP A 196 -15.80 -28.45 -4.42
C ASP A 196 -16.61 -29.44 -3.57
N GLU A 197 -17.74 -29.00 -2.99
CA GLU A 197 -18.64 -29.85 -2.21
C GLU A 197 -19.28 -30.98 -3.05
N ASN A 198 -19.53 -30.74 -4.33
CA ASN A 198 -20.16 -31.70 -5.24
C ASN A 198 -19.16 -32.43 -6.16
N GLY A 199 -17.84 -32.18 -6.00
CA GLY A 199 -16.80 -32.80 -6.81
C GLY A 199 -16.87 -32.44 -8.30
N MET A 200 -17.40 -31.26 -8.62
CA MET A 200 -17.66 -30.78 -9.99
C MET A 200 -16.51 -29.93 -10.50
N LYS A 201 -16.28 -29.97 -11.81
CA LYS A 201 -15.42 -29.02 -12.51
C LYS A 201 -16.24 -27.87 -13.08
N LEU A 202 -15.61 -26.73 -13.37
CA LEU A 202 -16.27 -25.56 -13.93
C LEU A 202 -17.10 -25.87 -15.19
N LEU A 203 -16.61 -26.74 -16.04
CA LEU A 203 -17.29 -27.13 -17.29
C LEU A 203 -18.47 -28.10 -17.08
N ASP A 204 -18.61 -28.66 -15.89
CA ASP A 204 -19.70 -29.57 -15.51
C ASP A 204 -20.91 -28.82 -14.93
N LEU A 205 -20.72 -27.53 -14.57
CA LEU A 205 -21.80 -26.69 -14.05
C LEU A 205 -22.92 -26.54 -15.10
N THR A 206 -24.15 -26.63 -14.59
CA THR A 206 -25.37 -26.40 -15.36
C THR A 206 -26.05 -25.10 -14.96
N TYR A 207 -26.95 -24.61 -15.81
CA TYR A 207 -27.78 -23.46 -15.51
C TYR A 207 -28.63 -23.67 -14.24
N ASP A 208 -29.18 -24.89 -14.10
CA ASP A 208 -30.03 -25.24 -12.96
C ASP A 208 -29.24 -25.29 -11.66
N ASP A 209 -28.02 -25.76 -11.67
CA ASP A 209 -27.12 -25.68 -10.51
C ASP A 209 -26.98 -24.25 -10.04
N LEU A 210 -26.67 -23.33 -10.93
CA LEU A 210 -26.45 -21.92 -10.63
C LEU A 210 -27.71 -21.23 -10.12
N VAL A 211 -28.88 -21.46 -10.73
CA VAL A 211 -30.14 -20.82 -10.30
C VAL A 211 -30.62 -21.30 -8.94
N ASN A 212 -30.30 -22.56 -8.59
CA ASN A 212 -30.64 -23.13 -7.28
C ASN A 212 -29.72 -22.65 -6.15
N MET A 213 -28.59 -22.02 -6.47
CA MET A 213 -27.69 -21.44 -5.48
C MET A 213 -28.25 -20.15 -4.89
N LYS A 214 -28.19 -20.03 -3.56
CA LYS A 214 -28.67 -18.84 -2.85
C LYS A 214 -27.92 -17.59 -3.31
N GLY A 215 -28.66 -16.61 -3.79
CA GLY A 215 -28.12 -15.30 -4.22
C GLY A 215 -27.69 -15.24 -5.69
N ILE A 216 -27.92 -16.29 -6.47
CA ILE A 216 -27.71 -16.29 -7.91
C ILE A 216 -29.06 -16.20 -8.64
N GLY A 217 -29.30 -15.08 -9.29
CA GLY A 217 -30.51 -14.88 -10.12
C GLY A 217 -30.28 -15.35 -11.56
N LYS A 218 -31.39 -15.47 -12.30
CA LYS A 218 -31.41 -15.94 -13.70
C LYS A 218 -30.43 -15.21 -14.62
N LYS A 219 -30.32 -13.86 -14.47
CA LYS A 219 -29.36 -13.06 -15.27
C LYS A 219 -27.91 -13.42 -14.97
N THR A 220 -27.59 -13.61 -13.70
CA THR A 220 -26.24 -13.99 -13.25
C THR A 220 -25.90 -15.42 -13.74
N ALA A 221 -26.85 -16.35 -13.60
CA ALA A 221 -26.67 -17.71 -14.09
C ALA A 221 -26.44 -17.74 -15.62
N SER A 222 -27.23 -16.99 -16.39
CA SER A 222 -27.03 -16.89 -17.85
C SER A 222 -25.67 -16.29 -18.21
N ALA A 223 -25.22 -15.24 -17.51
CA ALA A 223 -23.92 -14.65 -17.79
C ALA A 223 -22.76 -15.63 -17.49
N VAL A 224 -22.85 -16.38 -16.39
CA VAL A 224 -21.85 -17.40 -16.05
C VAL A 224 -21.85 -18.54 -17.09
N MET A 225 -23.01 -19.03 -17.48
CA MET A 225 -23.13 -20.09 -18.49
C MET A 225 -22.62 -19.68 -19.87
N ASN A 226 -22.87 -18.43 -20.29
CA ASN A 226 -22.34 -17.92 -21.55
C ASN A 226 -20.81 -17.90 -21.52
N ALA A 227 -20.22 -17.36 -20.44
CA ALA A 227 -18.77 -17.33 -20.31
C ALA A 227 -18.12 -18.72 -20.23
N ILE A 228 -18.77 -19.71 -19.59
CA ILE A 228 -18.33 -21.11 -19.58
C ILE A 228 -18.49 -21.74 -20.99
N GLY A 229 -19.52 -21.36 -21.72
CA GLY A 229 -19.75 -21.84 -23.10
C GLY A 229 -18.65 -21.41 -24.08
N GLU A 230 -18.03 -20.26 -23.85
CA GLU A 230 -16.87 -19.77 -24.64
C GLU A 230 -15.56 -20.56 -24.36
N LEU A 231 -15.53 -21.37 -23.28
CA LEU A 231 -14.38 -22.22 -22.92
C LEU A 231 -14.49 -23.64 -23.54
N LYS A 232 -15.63 -24.01 -24.10
CA LYS A 232 -15.89 -25.29 -24.76
C LYS A 232 -15.57 -25.20 -26.24
#